data_7d516b1fa9f04934bc9ff8687e3716e8
#
_entry.id   7d516b1fa9f04934bc9ff8687e3716e8
#
_cell.length_a   1.000
_cell.length_b   1.000
_cell.length_c   1.000
_cell.angle_alpha   90.00
_cell.angle_beta   90.00
_cell.angle_gamma   90.00
#
_symmetry.space_group_name_H-M   'P 1'
#
loop_
_entity.id
_entity.type
_entity.pdbx_description
1 polymer ?
#
loop_
_entity_poly.entity_id
_entity_poly.type
_entity_poly.pdbx_seq_one_letter_code
_entity_poly.pdbx_strand_id
1 'polypeptide(L)'
;MQEINFEENWTTPLIAYLRSGILPDEKDAARKLKVQASRFVLIRGVLYKRGFSRPYLRCLSHDEANYVMREVHEGICGNHSGARSLVHKLIRVGYYLLTMLKDAQAYIKTCDNC
;
A
#
# COMPACT_ATOMS: atom_id res chain seq x y z
N MET A 1 -16.23 10.06 18.44
CA MET A 1 -15.83 9.69 18.05
C MET A 1 -15.48 9.43 17.30
N GLN A 2 -15.39 9.55 17.09
CA GLN A 2 -15.04 9.19 16.39
C GLN A 2 -14.65 8.63 15.87
N GLU A 3 -14.88 8.49 15.75
CA GLU A 3 -14.56 7.87 15.28
C GLU A 3 -14.10 7.39 14.67
N ILE A 4 -14.14 7.26 14.77
CA ILE A 4 -13.45 6.81 14.30
C ILE A 4 -13.10 6.31 13.41
N ASN A 5 -12.87 6.28 13.25
CA ASN A 5 -12.46 6.19 12.13
C ASN A 5 -11.48 5.36 11.74
N PHE A 6 -11.43 4.23 12.22
CA PHE A 6 -10.52 3.37 11.80
C PHE A 6 -11.20 2.48 10.94
N GLU A 7 -11.14 2.79 9.73
CA GLU A 7 -11.38 1.82 8.81
C GLU A 7 -10.25 0.92 8.79
N GLU A 8 -10.46 -0.28 9.13
CA GLU A 8 -9.46 -1.31 9.01
C GLU A 8 -9.11 -1.48 7.55
N ASN A 9 -7.83 -1.50 7.28
CA ASN A 9 -7.35 -1.76 5.94
C ASN A 9 -6.20 -2.76 6.05
N TRP A 10 -5.54 -3.04 4.93
CA TRP A 10 -4.52 -4.08 4.92
C TRP A 10 -3.34 -3.78 5.83
N THR A 11 -3.10 -2.51 6.16
CA THR A 11 -1.98 -2.16 7.03
C THR A 11 -2.31 -2.33 8.50
N THR A 12 -3.59 -2.35 8.86
CA THR A 12 -4.00 -2.36 10.25
C THR A 12 -3.43 -3.53 11.04
N PRO A 13 -3.55 -4.79 10.58
CA PRO A 13 -3.01 -5.89 11.35
C PRO A 13 -1.48 -5.87 11.42
N LEU A 14 -0.82 -5.38 10.38
CA LEU A 14 0.63 -5.28 10.38
C LEU A 14 1.10 -4.26 11.40
N ILE A 15 0.44 -3.12 11.46
CA ILE A 15 0.79 -2.09 12.42
C ILE A 15 0.56 -2.59 13.84
N ALA A 16 -0.57 -3.25 14.08
CA ALA A 16 -0.88 -3.76 15.41
C ALA A 16 0.16 -4.78 15.87
N TYR A 17 0.57 -5.66 14.97
CA TYR A 17 1.57 -6.67 15.32
C TYR A 17 2.95 -6.03 15.55
N LEU A 18 3.37 -5.14 14.66
CA LEU A 18 4.69 -4.54 14.78
C LEU A 18 4.79 -3.59 15.95
N ARG A 19 3.68 -2.97 16.33
CA ARG A 19 3.68 -2.04 17.46
C ARG A 19 3.53 -2.76 18.80
N SER A 20 2.62 -3.73 18.87
CA SER A 20 2.23 -4.30 20.15
C SER A 20 2.25 -5.82 20.19
N GLY A 21 2.67 -6.48 19.14
CA GLY A 21 2.71 -7.93 19.11
C GLY A 21 1.36 -8.61 19.04
N ILE A 22 0.32 -7.87 18.62
CA ILE A 22 -1.02 -8.42 18.59
C ILE A 22 -1.18 -9.35 17.39
N LEU A 23 -1.65 -10.57 17.65
CA LEU A 23 -1.84 -11.59 16.63
C LEU A 23 -3.28 -12.04 16.59
N PRO A 24 -3.75 -12.52 15.41
CA PRO A 24 -5.06 -13.14 15.35
C PRO A 24 -5.12 -14.39 16.21
N ASP A 25 -6.34 -14.76 16.61
CA ASP A 25 -6.53 -15.95 17.43
C ASP A 25 -6.24 -17.24 16.67
N GLU A 26 -6.48 -17.25 15.39
CA GLU A 26 -6.28 -18.43 14.59
C GLU A 26 -4.81 -18.62 14.25
N LYS A 27 -4.32 -19.85 14.44
CA LYS A 27 -2.90 -20.13 14.28
C LYS A 27 -2.36 -19.85 12.89
N ASP A 28 -3.11 -20.26 11.87
CA ASP A 28 -2.67 -20.05 10.50
C ASP A 28 -2.61 -18.57 10.15
N ALA A 29 -3.62 -17.82 10.58
CA ALA A 29 -3.64 -16.39 10.33
C ALA A 29 -2.48 -15.70 11.05
N ALA A 30 -2.19 -16.13 12.27
CA ALA A 30 -1.07 -15.57 13.02
C ALA A 30 0.26 -15.85 12.34
N ARG A 31 0.43 -17.07 11.82
CA ARG A 31 1.66 -17.43 11.14
C ARG A 31 1.85 -16.62 9.87
N LYS A 32 0.78 -16.48 9.10
CA LYS A 32 0.83 -15.69 7.87
C LYS A 32 1.17 -14.24 8.16
N LEU A 33 0.58 -13.70 9.22
CA LEU A 33 0.87 -12.32 9.59
C LEU A 33 2.32 -12.14 9.98
N LYS A 34 2.88 -13.07 10.73
CA LYS A 34 4.29 -12.98 11.13
C LYS A 34 5.21 -13.00 9.90
N VAL A 35 4.92 -13.90 8.96
CA VAL A 35 5.73 -14.00 7.76
C VAL A 35 5.62 -12.72 6.94
N GLN A 36 4.41 -12.23 6.79
CA GLN A 36 4.19 -11.00 6.04
C GLN A 36 4.88 -9.82 6.72
N ALA A 37 4.76 -9.74 8.04
CA ALA A 37 5.32 -8.62 8.78
C ALA A 37 6.84 -8.56 8.72
N SER A 38 7.49 -9.69 8.42
CA SER A 38 8.95 -9.70 8.31
C SER A 38 9.44 -8.84 7.15
N ARG A 39 8.55 -8.50 6.23
CA ARG A 39 8.90 -7.67 5.08
C ARG A 39 8.60 -6.21 5.29
N PHE A 40 8.11 -5.86 6.47
CA PHE A 40 7.69 -4.50 6.78
C PHE A 40 8.39 -4.00 8.02
N VAL A 41 8.39 -2.69 8.20
CA VAL A 41 8.96 -2.08 9.39
C VAL A 41 8.10 -0.88 9.76
N LEU A 42 7.97 -0.66 11.07
CA LEU A 42 7.20 0.48 11.57
C LEU A 42 8.20 1.50 12.10
N ILE A 43 8.21 2.69 11.52
CA ILE A 43 9.11 3.76 11.91
C ILE A 43 8.27 4.97 12.29
N ARG A 44 8.33 5.34 13.55
CA ARG A 44 7.59 6.50 14.07
C ARG A 44 6.11 6.42 13.73
N GLY A 45 5.55 5.23 13.86
CA GLY A 45 4.12 5.03 13.62
C GLY A 45 3.73 4.90 12.17
N VAL A 46 4.68 4.99 11.24
CA VAL A 46 4.41 4.88 9.82
C VAL A 46 4.93 3.54 9.31
N LEU A 47 4.09 2.83 8.57
CA LEU A 47 4.45 1.52 8.05
C LEU A 47 5.18 1.65 6.73
N TYR A 48 6.32 0.96 6.63
CA TYR A 48 7.10 0.92 5.41
C TYR A 48 7.35 -0.53 5.01
N LYS A 49 7.45 -0.77 3.72
CA LYS A 49 7.86 -2.06 3.20
C LYS A 49 9.32 -1.99 2.80
N ARG A 50 10.06 -3.02 3.15
CA ARG A 50 11.47 -3.10 2.75
C ARG A 50 11.52 -3.28 1.24
N GLY A 51 12.19 -2.37 0.58
CA GLY A 51 12.26 -2.36 -0.87
C GLY A 51 13.51 -3.04 -1.37
N PHE A 52 13.53 -3.29 -2.66
CA PHE A 52 14.67 -3.92 -3.30
C PHE A 52 15.73 -2.88 -3.68
N SER A 53 15.31 -1.88 -4.43
CA SER A 53 16.23 -0.81 -4.84
C SER A 53 16.19 0.37 -3.89
N ARG A 54 15.12 0.50 -3.10
CA ARG A 54 15.02 1.53 -2.08
C ARG A 54 14.90 0.84 -0.75
N PRO A 55 15.51 1.40 0.30
CA PRO A 55 15.45 0.74 1.59
C PRO A 55 14.03 0.63 2.13
N TYR A 56 13.21 1.66 1.90
CA TYR A 56 11.85 1.66 2.44
C TYR A 56 10.87 2.26 1.48
N LEU A 57 9.68 1.64 1.40
CA LEU A 57 8.57 2.15 0.61
C LEU A 57 7.42 2.42 1.57
N ARG A 58 6.87 3.62 1.52
CA ARG A 58 5.78 3.97 2.41
C ARG A 58 4.51 3.24 2.00
N CYS A 59 3.89 2.55 2.97
CA CYS A 59 2.68 1.79 2.70
C CYS A 59 1.45 2.69 2.71
N LEU A 60 0.58 2.49 1.72
CA LEU A 60 -0.61 3.29 1.54
C LEU A 60 -1.85 2.45 1.79
N SER A 61 -2.88 3.06 2.37
CA SER A 61 -4.21 2.47 2.39
C SER A 61 -4.82 2.64 1.01
N HIS A 62 -5.98 2.01 0.78
CA HIS A 62 -6.64 2.15 -0.52
C HIS A 62 -7.02 3.59 -0.82
N ASP A 63 -7.52 4.31 0.19
CA ASP A 63 -7.90 5.70 -0.01
C ASP A 63 -6.70 6.57 -0.35
N GLU A 64 -5.61 6.38 0.38
CA GLU A 64 -4.38 7.09 0.11
C GLU A 64 -3.85 6.75 -1.28
N ALA A 65 -3.94 5.47 -1.64
CA ALA A 65 -3.45 5.04 -2.94
C ALA A 65 -4.21 5.68 -4.09
N ASN A 66 -5.53 5.79 -3.95
CA ASN A 66 -6.31 6.44 -4.99
C ASN A 66 -5.89 7.89 -5.18
N TYR A 67 -5.67 8.58 -4.08
CA TYR A 67 -5.24 9.98 -4.14
C TYR A 67 -3.86 10.09 -4.80
N VAL A 68 -2.93 9.26 -4.38
CA VAL A 68 -1.57 9.29 -4.92
C VAL A 68 -1.55 8.89 -6.39
N MET A 69 -2.36 7.89 -6.74
CA MET A 69 -2.43 7.47 -8.15
C MET A 69 -2.93 8.58 -9.04
N ARG A 70 -3.88 9.37 -8.56
CA ARG A 70 -4.36 10.50 -9.32
C ARG A 70 -3.24 11.51 -9.57
N GLU A 71 -2.47 11.81 -8.52
CA GLU A 71 -1.38 12.77 -8.65
C GLU A 71 -0.32 12.28 -9.62
N VAL A 72 0.07 11.02 -9.46
CA VAL A 72 1.12 10.45 -10.30
C VAL A 72 0.65 10.27 -11.73
N HIS A 73 -0.59 9.81 -11.90
CA HIS A 73 -1.12 9.53 -13.23
C HIS A 73 -1.30 10.79 -14.05
N GLU A 74 -1.70 11.87 -13.41
CA GLU A 74 -1.87 13.13 -14.13
C GLU A 74 -0.57 13.61 -14.74
N GLY A 75 0.55 13.27 -14.12
CA GLY A 75 1.84 13.65 -14.63
C GLY A 75 2.29 12.83 -15.83
N ILE A 76 1.64 11.70 -16.09
CA ILE A 76 2.00 10.85 -17.22
C ILE A 76 0.83 10.61 -18.15
N CYS A 77 -0.28 11.29 -17.91
CA CYS A 77 -1.46 11.12 -18.74
C CYS A 77 -1.16 11.57 -20.17
N GLY A 78 -1.62 10.80 -21.12
CA GLY A 78 -1.32 11.08 -22.50
C GLY A 78 -0.25 10.18 -23.08
N ASN A 79 0.47 9.47 -22.24
CA ASN A 79 1.47 8.52 -22.69
C ASN A 79 0.93 7.13 -22.87
N HIS A 80 -0.36 6.97 -22.64
CA HIS A 80 -1.00 5.65 -22.73
C HIS A 80 -0.28 4.61 -21.90
N SER A 81 0.22 5.04 -20.76
CA SER A 81 0.89 4.14 -19.85
C SER A 81 -0.11 3.22 -19.20
N GLY A 82 0.16 1.93 -19.21
CA GLY A 82 -0.71 0.97 -18.58
C GLY A 82 -0.52 0.92 -17.07
N ALA A 83 -1.22 -0.04 -16.47
CA ALA A 83 -1.17 -0.20 -15.03
C ALA A 83 0.24 -0.49 -14.53
N ARG A 84 1.01 -1.26 -15.29
CA ARG A 84 2.37 -1.58 -14.88
C ARG A 84 3.26 -0.35 -14.82
N SER A 85 3.08 0.57 -15.76
CA SER A 85 3.82 1.82 -15.75
C SER A 85 3.47 2.64 -14.52
N LEU A 86 2.17 2.67 -14.16
CA LEU A 86 1.73 3.38 -12.98
C LEU A 86 2.34 2.78 -11.71
N VAL A 87 2.36 1.45 -11.61
CA VAL A 87 2.98 0.77 -10.47
C VAL A 87 4.46 1.12 -10.38
N HIS A 88 5.17 1.05 -11.51
CA HIS A 88 6.57 1.43 -11.54
C HIS A 88 6.80 2.83 -11.04
N LYS A 89 5.94 3.75 -11.46
CA LYS A 89 6.07 5.14 -11.06
C LYS A 89 5.85 5.28 -9.56
N LEU A 90 4.85 4.58 -9.03
CA LEU A 90 4.57 4.64 -7.60
C LEU A 90 5.75 4.12 -6.78
N ILE A 91 6.33 3.01 -7.20
CA ILE A 91 7.48 2.45 -6.49
C ILE A 91 8.68 3.39 -6.60
N ARG A 92 8.88 3.99 -7.75
CA ARG A 92 9.99 4.92 -7.95
C ARG A 92 9.85 6.13 -7.03
N VAL A 93 8.63 6.61 -6.83
CA VAL A 93 8.38 7.72 -5.92
C VAL A 93 8.58 7.29 -4.47
N GLY A 94 8.35 6.00 -4.17
CA GLY A 94 8.59 5.49 -2.84
C GLY A 94 7.34 4.98 -2.12
N TYR A 95 6.34 4.56 -2.87
CA TYR A 95 5.08 4.09 -2.29
C TYR A 95 4.86 2.61 -2.53
N TYR A 96 4.10 1.99 -1.64
CA TYR A 96 3.74 0.59 -1.75
C TYR A 96 2.30 0.38 -1.32
N LEU A 97 1.61 -0.48 -2.05
CA LEU A 97 0.26 -0.92 -1.71
C LEU A 97 0.22 -2.42 -1.98
N LEU A 98 -0.37 -3.17 -1.07
CA LEU A 98 -0.36 -4.64 -1.16
C LEU A 98 -0.90 -5.14 -2.50
N THR A 99 -1.94 -4.49 -3.00
CA THR A 99 -2.58 -4.90 -4.26
C THR A 99 -2.34 -3.85 -5.35
N MET A 100 -1.09 -3.38 -5.46
CA MET A 100 -0.74 -2.28 -6.36
C MET A 100 -1.20 -2.47 -7.79
N LEU A 101 -0.86 -3.62 -8.36
CA LEU A 101 -1.18 -3.83 -9.77
C LEU A 101 -2.67 -3.88 -10.00
N LYS A 102 -3.39 -4.57 -9.13
CA LYS A 102 -4.83 -4.68 -9.23
C LYS A 102 -5.50 -3.31 -9.10
N ASP A 103 -5.04 -2.53 -8.13
CA ASP A 103 -5.60 -1.20 -7.91
C ASP A 103 -5.26 -0.26 -9.06
N ALA A 104 -4.05 -0.38 -9.59
CA ALA A 104 -3.66 0.44 -10.73
C ALA A 104 -4.48 0.10 -11.95
N GLN A 105 -4.76 -1.19 -12.16
CA GLN A 105 -5.61 -1.61 -13.28
C GLN A 105 -7.01 -1.04 -13.14
N ALA A 106 -7.57 -1.08 -11.94
CA ALA A 106 -8.89 -0.53 -11.70
C ALA A 106 -8.90 0.98 -11.92
N TYR A 107 -7.86 1.66 -11.48
CA TYR A 107 -7.78 3.10 -11.64
C TYR A 107 -7.71 3.49 -13.11
N ILE A 108 -6.84 2.82 -13.87
CA ILE A 108 -6.67 3.10 -15.30
C ILE A 108 -7.97 2.85 -16.05
N LYS A 109 -8.67 1.79 -15.66
CA LYS A 109 -9.90 1.41 -16.32
C LYS A 109 -11.00 2.47 -16.20
N THR A 110 -10.99 3.20 -15.08
CA THR A 110 -11.99 4.24 -14.86
C THR A 110 -11.55 5.62 -15.34
N CYS A 111 -10.33 5.71 -15.83
CA CYS A 111 -9.81 7.00 -16.30
C CYS A 111 -10.24 7.24 -17.74
N ASP A 112 -11.00 8.30 -17.95
CA ASP A 112 -11.53 8.58 -19.29
C ASP A 112 -10.47 9.06 -20.25
N ASN A 113 -9.37 9.57 -19.76
CA ASN A 113 -8.32 10.14 -20.59
C ASN A 113 -7.22 9.15 -20.94
N CYS A 114 -7.40 7.91 -20.56
CA CYS A 114 -6.40 6.85 -20.82
C CYS A 114 -6.98 5.67 -21.61
#